data_195c20756310542c3d235d3adb8d575f
#
_entry.id   195c20756310542c3d235d3adb8d575f
#
_cell.length_a   1.000
_cell.length_b   1.000
_cell.length_c   1.000
_cell.angle_alpha   90.00
_cell.angle_beta   90.00
_cell.angle_gamma   90.00
#
_symmetry.space_group_name_H-M   'P 1'
#
loop_
_entity.id
_entity.type
_entity.pdbx_description
1 polymer ?
#
loop_
_entity_poly.entity_id
_entity_poly.type
_entity_poly.pdbx_seq_one_letter_code
_entity_poly.pdbx_strand_id
1 'polypeptide(L)'
;DGFLKKTHAMVKGDFTGRFLQPGVAEFTMACIMNGMALHGGVIPACGTFFVFSDYMKPALRIAALQRLPVKYVWTHDSFRVGEDGPTHQPIEHEAQLRLMEQLRNHKGERSVVVLRPADSYETVAAWKIAMENERPTALILSRQNIKNLPAASGDRAKEAMQAVKGAYIVEDCAGTPDVILLASGSEVATLIDGAEKLKADGVKVRVVSVPSEGLFRDQSKEYQKSVLPCGVPKFGLTSGLPVTLAGLVACDGEVYGLDHFGYSAPASVLDKEFGFSGENVYNQVKAMLK
;
A
#
# COMPACT_ATOMS: atom_id res chain seq x y z
N ASP A 1 -17.34 10.53 9.58
CA ASP A 1 -18.73 11.01 9.76
C ASP A 1 -19.78 10.10 9.10
N GLY A 2 -19.51 9.52 7.95
CA GLY A 2 -20.45 8.58 7.31
C GLY A 2 -20.67 7.29 8.11
N PHE A 3 -19.67 6.84 8.83
CA PHE A 3 -19.77 5.66 9.69
C PHE A 3 -20.65 5.96 10.93
N LEU A 4 -20.44 7.09 11.59
CA LEU A 4 -21.22 7.51 12.75
C LEU A 4 -22.69 7.82 12.45
N LYS A 5 -23.04 8.06 11.18
CA LYS A 5 -24.44 8.20 10.76
C LYS A 5 -25.24 6.89 10.78
N LYS A 6 -24.51 5.74 10.78
CA LYS A 6 -25.11 4.40 10.73
C LYS A 6 -24.96 3.62 12.03
N THR A 7 -24.15 4.13 12.96
CA THR A 7 -23.91 3.52 14.27
C THR A 7 -23.58 4.62 15.28
N HIS A 8 -23.68 4.31 16.56
CA HIS A 8 -23.25 5.21 17.63
C HIS A 8 -22.05 4.64 18.38
N ALA A 9 -21.31 5.53 19.05
CA ALA A 9 -20.19 5.13 19.88
C ALA A 9 -20.68 4.39 21.14
N MET A 10 -19.92 3.41 21.59
CA MET A 10 -20.07 2.85 22.93
C MET A 10 -19.74 3.92 23.96
N VAL A 11 -20.60 4.10 24.96
CA VAL A 11 -20.39 5.00 26.07
C VAL A 11 -20.67 4.28 27.40
N LYS A 12 -20.27 4.91 28.50
CA LYS A 12 -20.56 4.34 29.84
C LYS A 12 -22.05 4.12 30.01
N GLY A 13 -22.46 2.86 30.24
CA GLY A 13 -23.83 2.47 30.40
C GLY A 13 -24.58 2.13 29.10
N ASP A 14 -23.99 2.33 27.93
CA ASP A 14 -24.54 1.90 26.65
C ASP A 14 -23.45 1.25 25.79
N PHE A 15 -23.48 -0.07 25.72
CA PHE A 15 -22.54 -0.89 24.95
C PHE A 15 -23.16 -1.45 23.66
N THR A 16 -24.31 -0.93 23.23
CA THR A 16 -24.96 -1.37 21.98
C THR A 16 -24.35 -0.81 20.73
N GLY A 17 -23.55 0.25 20.84
CA GLY A 17 -22.77 0.81 19.74
C GLY A 17 -21.70 -0.14 19.19
N ARG A 18 -21.30 0.09 17.95
CA ARG A 18 -20.24 -0.71 17.27
C ARG A 18 -18.95 0.06 17.08
N PHE A 19 -18.83 1.22 17.69
CA PHE A 19 -17.70 2.11 17.58
C PHE A 19 -17.17 2.49 18.96
N LEU A 20 -15.90 2.23 19.21
CA LEU A 20 -15.19 2.67 20.40
C LEU A 20 -14.30 3.85 20.04
N GLN A 21 -14.45 4.96 20.77
CA GLN A 21 -13.66 6.17 20.56
C GLN A 21 -12.65 6.34 21.72
N PRO A 22 -11.42 5.82 21.58
CA PRO A 22 -10.43 5.80 22.67
C PRO A 22 -9.71 7.15 22.88
N GLY A 23 -9.96 8.15 22.01
CA GLY A 23 -9.21 9.40 22.00
C GLY A 23 -7.82 9.23 21.32
N VAL A 24 -6.91 10.13 21.63
CA VAL A 24 -5.51 10.08 21.11
C VAL A 24 -4.72 9.09 21.95
N ALA A 25 -4.86 7.80 21.66
CA ALA A 25 -4.26 6.70 22.42
C ALA A 25 -4.05 5.46 21.53
N GLU A 26 -3.21 5.59 20.51
CA GLU A 26 -3.00 4.59 19.46
C GLU A 26 -2.55 3.24 20.01
N PHE A 27 -1.60 3.23 20.95
CA PHE A 27 -1.14 1.99 21.58
C PHE A 27 -2.26 1.30 22.37
N THR A 28 -3.00 2.06 23.16
CA THR A 28 -4.14 1.53 23.94
C THR A 28 -5.23 1.01 23.00
N MET A 29 -5.54 1.74 21.94
CA MET A 29 -6.49 1.31 20.92
C MET A 29 -6.08 -0.05 20.32
N ALA A 30 -4.83 -0.20 19.93
CA ALA A 30 -4.33 -1.45 19.36
C ALA A 30 -4.34 -2.60 20.37
N CYS A 31 -4.01 -2.34 21.65
CA CYS A 31 -4.09 -3.34 22.73
C CYS A 31 -5.52 -3.78 22.99
N ILE A 32 -6.49 -2.85 22.98
CA ILE A 32 -7.92 -3.19 23.09
C ILE A 32 -8.34 -4.11 21.94
N MET A 33 -7.92 -3.81 20.70
CA MET A 33 -8.25 -4.67 19.55
C MET A 33 -7.66 -6.07 19.71
N ASN A 34 -6.42 -6.20 20.22
CA ASN A 34 -5.82 -7.49 20.51
C ASN A 34 -6.66 -8.27 21.56
N GLY A 35 -7.10 -7.59 22.63
CA GLY A 35 -7.96 -8.20 23.65
C GLY A 35 -9.32 -8.66 23.09
N MET A 36 -9.95 -7.85 22.24
CA MET A 36 -11.20 -8.20 21.57
C MET A 36 -11.04 -9.42 20.65
N ALA A 37 -9.94 -9.46 19.88
CA ALA A 37 -9.64 -10.59 19.00
C ALA A 37 -9.37 -11.88 19.78
N LEU A 38 -8.67 -11.78 20.91
CA LEU A 38 -8.43 -12.92 21.83
C LEU A 38 -9.70 -13.45 22.46
N HIS A 39 -10.63 -12.55 22.86
CA HIS A 39 -11.93 -12.94 23.40
C HIS A 39 -12.77 -13.67 22.35
N GLY A 40 -12.65 -13.29 21.10
CA GLY A 40 -13.41 -13.89 20.00
C GLY A 40 -14.81 -13.28 19.82
N GLY A 41 -15.53 -13.78 18.80
CA GLY A 41 -16.88 -13.33 18.47
C GLY A 41 -16.95 -12.06 17.61
N VAL A 42 -15.84 -11.34 17.43
CA VAL A 42 -15.74 -10.15 16.58
C VAL A 42 -14.42 -10.13 15.82
N ILE A 43 -14.42 -9.47 14.67
CA ILE A 43 -13.21 -9.12 13.95
C ILE A 43 -12.98 -7.61 14.19
N PRO A 44 -12.03 -7.23 15.07
CA PRO A 44 -11.81 -5.83 15.39
C PRO A 44 -11.02 -5.12 14.29
N ALA A 45 -11.40 -3.85 14.04
CA ALA A 45 -10.66 -2.95 13.17
C ALA A 45 -10.41 -1.62 13.90
N CYS A 46 -9.21 -1.08 13.77
CA CYS A 46 -8.83 0.22 14.33
C CYS A 46 -8.11 1.06 13.28
N GLY A 47 -8.13 2.38 13.45
CA GLY A 47 -7.55 3.28 12.47
C GLY A 47 -7.03 4.58 13.06
N THR A 48 -5.95 5.07 12.46
CA THR A 48 -5.34 6.37 12.69
C THR A 48 -4.57 6.79 11.42
N PHE A 49 -3.87 7.93 11.45
CA PHE A 49 -2.95 8.30 10.38
C PHE A 49 -1.75 7.36 10.35
N PHE A 50 -1.24 7.11 9.16
CA PHE A 50 -0.20 6.11 8.96
C PHE A 50 1.10 6.41 9.73
N VAL A 51 1.49 7.66 9.84
CA VAL A 51 2.66 8.07 10.64
C VAL A 51 2.55 7.60 12.09
N PHE A 52 1.35 7.58 12.67
CA PHE A 52 1.11 7.14 14.06
C PHE A 52 1.06 5.62 14.23
N SER A 53 1.25 4.86 13.15
CA SER A 53 1.52 3.41 13.25
C SER A 53 2.74 3.12 14.13
N ASP A 54 3.66 4.08 14.29
CA ASP A 54 4.80 3.97 15.19
C ASP A 54 4.39 3.65 16.62
N TYR A 55 3.33 4.27 17.10
CA TYR A 55 2.80 3.99 18.45
C TYR A 55 2.07 2.64 18.56
N MET A 56 1.66 2.05 17.42
CA MET A 56 0.92 0.78 17.40
C MET A 56 1.80 -0.44 17.14
N LYS A 57 3.03 -0.28 16.69
CA LYS A 57 3.94 -1.38 16.31
C LYS A 57 4.16 -2.42 17.42
N PRO A 58 4.33 -2.07 18.71
CA PRO A 58 4.45 -3.07 19.76
C PRO A 58 3.22 -3.98 19.86
N ALA A 59 2.02 -3.40 19.78
CA ALA A 59 0.77 -4.15 19.81
C ALA A 59 0.58 -4.99 18.53
N LEU A 60 0.91 -4.45 17.35
CA LEU A 60 0.91 -5.18 16.09
C LEU A 60 1.85 -6.39 16.16
N ARG A 61 3.05 -6.24 16.75
CA ARG A 61 3.99 -7.34 16.92
C ARG A 61 3.43 -8.47 17.77
N ILE A 62 2.70 -8.13 18.86
CA ILE A 62 2.02 -9.13 19.70
C ILE A 62 0.86 -9.77 18.93
N ALA A 63 0.06 -9.00 18.20
CA ALA A 63 -1.00 -9.54 17.35
C ALA A 63 -0.42 -10.53 16.31
N ALA A 64 0.71 -10.20 15.70
CA ALA A 64 1.41 -11.08 14.75
C ALA A 64 1.89 -12.38 15.40
N LEU A 65 2.52 -12.30 16.57
CA LEU A 65 2.98 -13.46 17.33
C LEU A 65 1.83 -14.40 17.71
N GLN A 66 0.69 -13.84 18.12
CA GLN A 66 -0.50 -14.56 18.54
C GLN A 66 -1.46 -14.89 17.39
N ARG A 67 -1.17 -14.45 16.16
CA ARG A 67 -2.00 -14.66 14.97
C ARG A 67 -3.42 -14.11 15.14
N LEU A 68 -3.54 -12.91 15.68
CA LEU A 68 -4.83 -12.29 15.92
C LEU A 68 -5.35 -11.61 14.63
N PRO A 69 -6.65 -11.79 14.26
CA PRO A 69 -7.21 -11.24 13.02
C PRO A 69 -7.56 -9.75 13.13
N VAL A 70 -6.75 -8.95 13.79
CA VAL A 70 -6.93 -7.50 13.92
C VAL A 70 -6.68 -6.80 12.57
N LYS A 71 -7.53 -5.84 12.22
CA LYS A 71 -7.41 -5.03 11.01
C LYS A 71 -6.97 -3.61 11.37
N TYR A 72 -5.77 -3.27 10.96
CA TYR A 72 -5.19 -1.93 11.13
C TYR A 72 -5.47 -1.13 9.87
N VAL A 73 -6.23 -0.04 9.99
CA VAL A 73 -6.57 0.85 8.89
C VAL A 73 -5.80 2.14 9.07
N TRP A 74 -4.71 2.30 8.35
CA TRP A 74 -3.87 3.49 8.40
C TRP A 74 -4.10 4.35 7.17
N THR A 75 -4.64 5.54 7.39
CA THR A 75 -4.90 6.53 6.34
C THR A 75 -3.79 7.57 6.28
N HIS A 76 -3.83 8.47 5.29
CA HIS A 76 -2.82 9.50 5.13
C HIS A 76 -1.44 8.91 4.86
N ASP A 77 -1.38 8.09 3.80
CA ASP A 77 -0.33 7.15 3.46
C ASP A 77 1.00 7.76 2.99
N SER A 78 1.06 9.07 2.76
CA SER A 78 2.21 9.71 2.09
C SER A 78 2.37 11.18 2.46
N PHE A 79 3.38 11.85 1.90
CA PHE A 79 3.59 13.30 2.00
C PHE A 79 2.35 14.12 1.56
N ARG A 80 1.42 13.52 0.82
CA ARG A 80 0.14 14.12 0.40
C ARG A 80 -0.83 14.37 1.56
N VAL A 81 -0.44 14.07 2.79
CA VAL A 81 -1.07 14.63 4.00
C VAL A 81 -1.12 16.16 3.87
N GLY A 82 -0.07 16.75 3.31
CA GLY A 82 -0.08 18.15 2.90
C GLY A 82 0.37 19.10 4.00
N GLU A 83 -0.48 20.06 4.33
CA GLU A 83 -0.13 21.21 5.19
C GLU A 83 0.16 20.83 6.64
N ASP A 84 -0.29 19.67 7.12
CA ASP A 84 0.08 19.15 8.45
C ASP A 84 1.60 18.93 8.58
N GLY A 85 2.29 18.77 7.45
CA GLY A 85 3.74 18.81 7.36
C GLY A 85 4.47 17.54 7.84
N PRO A 86 5.79 17.62 8.05
CA PRO A 86 6.67 16.48 8.29
C PRO A 86 6.28 15.61 9.48
N THR A 87 5.67 16.18 10.51
CA THR A 87 5.24 15.43 11.71
C THR A 87 4.10 14.46 11.44
N HIS A 88 3.42 14.59 10.30
CA HIS A 88 2.26 13.79 9.90
C HIS A 88 2.49 13.02 8.59
N GLN A 89 3.63 13.19 7.95
CA GLN A 89 3.97 12.60 6.65
C GLN A 89 4.84 11.36 6.83
N PRO A 90 4.34 10.15 6.55
CA PRO A 90 5.12 8.93 6.65
C PRO A 90 6.13 8.84 5.49
N ILE A 91 7.38 8.52 5.78
CA ILE A 91 8.46 8.32 4.80
C ILE A 91 9.00 6.89 4.90
N GLU A 92 9.47 6.49 6.09
CA GLU A 92 10.06 5.17 6.35
C GLU A 92 9.04 4.09 6.75
N HIS A 93 7.82 4.48 7.07
CA HIS A 93 6.81 3.63 7.67
C HIS A 93 6.41 2.43 6.80
N GLU A 94 6.27 2.62 5.47
CA GLU A 94 5.96 1.51 4.58
C GLU A 94 7.11 0.50 4.56
N ALA A 95 8.37 0.94 4.47
CA ALA A 95 9.53 0.07 4.51
C ALA A 95 9.59 -0.74 5.80
N GLN A 96 9.30 -0.13 6.95
CA GLN A 96 9.25 -0.82 8.24
C GLN A 96 8.15 -1.90 8.27
N LEU A 97 6.98 -1.64 7.71
CA LEU A 97 5.91 -2.64 7.63
C LEU A 97 6.24 -3.75 6.64
N ARG A 98 6.83 -3.43 5.48
CA ARG A 98 7.31 -4.43 4.53
C ARG A 98 8.38 -5.33 5.16
N LEU A 99 9.23 -4.79 6.02
CA LEU A 99 10.19 -5.59 6.80
C LEU A 99 9.46 -6.52 7.78
N MET A 100 8.45 -6.03 8.52
CA MET A 100 7.64 -6.88 9.41
C MET A 100 6.88 -7.97 8.64
N GLU A 101 6.40 -7.68 7.43
CA GLU A 101 5.73 -8.64 6.56
C GLU A 101 6.62 -9.82 6.17
N GLN A 102 7.95 -9.67 6.20
CA GLN A 102 8.89 -10.76 5.91
C GLN A 102 8.97 -11.78 7.04
N LEU A 103 8.59 -11.41 8.26
CA LEU A 103 8.61 -12.30 9.41
C LEU A 103 7.61 -13.44 9.24
N ARG A 104 8.06 -14.67 9.51
CA ARG A 104 7.20 -15.86 9.50
C ARG A 104 6.72 -16.19 10.91
N ASN A 105 5.46 -16.56 11.02
CA ASN A 105 4.92 -17.14 12.26
C ASN A 105 5.36 -18.63 12.41
N HIS A 106 5.02 -19.26 13.53
CA HIS A 106 5.40 -20.65 13.80
C HIS A 106 4.74 -21.69 12.86
N LYS A 107 3.78 -21.27 12.04
CA LYS A 107 3.20 -22.12 10.98
C LYS A 107 3.87 -21.92 9.62
N GLY A 108 4.91 -21.09 9.55
CA GLY A 108 5.61 -20.76 8.31
C GLY A 108 4.89 -19.73 7.43
N GLU A 109 3.76 -19.17 7.88
CA GLU A 109 3.02 -18.13 7.17
C GLU A 109 3.60 -16.74 7.50
N ARG A 110 3.38 -15.74 6.63
CA ARG A 110 3.71 -14.37 6.97
C ARG A 110 2.97 -13.94 8.23
N SER A 111 3.67 -13.29 9.13
CA SER A 111 3.09 -12.90 10.42
C SER A 111 2.09 -11.74 10.31
N VAL A 112 2.25 -10.89 9.32
CA VAL A 112 1.39 -9.73 9.00
C VAL A 112 1.13 -9.71 7.49
N VAL A 113 -0.03 -9.26 7.07
CA VAL A 113 -0.34 -8.92 5.67
C VAL A 113 -0.43 -7.41 5.54
N VAL A 114 0.31 -6.84 4.60
CA VAL A 114 0.34 -5.39 4.36
C VAL A 114 -0.22 -5.11 2.97
N LEU A 115 -1.23 -4.25 2.89
CA LEU A 115 -1.95 -3.91 1.66
C LEU A 115 -1.98 -2.40 1.48
N ARG A 116 -1.50 -1.91 0.34
CA ARG A 116 -1.58 -0.50 -0.07
C ARG A 116 -2.23 -0.41 -1.45
N PRO A 117 -3.58 -0.34 -1.49
CA PRO A 117 -4.35 -0.36 -2.73
C PRO A 117 -4.20 0.93 -3.54
N ALA A 118 -4.22 0.80 -4.86
CA ALA A 118 -3.98 1.88 -5.82
C ALA A 118 -5.25 2.62 -6.24
N ASP A 119 -6.43 2.04 -6.07
CA ASP A 119 -7.71 2.66 -6.42
C ASP A 119 -8.87 2.12 -5.56
N SER A 120 -10.10 2.58 -5.84
CA SER A 120 -11.29 2.12 -5.11
C SER A 120 -11.56 0.62 -5.30
N TYR A 121 -11.30 0.06 -6.46
CA TYR A 121 -11.51 -1.36 -6.76
C TYR A 121 -10.46 -2.24 -6.04
N GLU A 122 -9.20 -1.83 -6.05
CA GLU A 122 -8.19 -2.51 -5.22
C GLU A 122 -8.48 -2.38 -3.73
N THR A 123 -9.09 -1.26 -3.29
CA THR A 123 -9.50 -1.11 -1.89
C THR A 123 -10.56 -2.15 -1.51
N VAL A 124 -11.53 -2.41 -2.38
CA VAL A 124 -12.52 -3.48 -2.17
C VAL A 124 -11.83 -4.86 -2.12
N ALA A 125 -10.90 -5.12 -3.04
CA ALA A 125 -10.12 -6.36 -3.03
C ALA A 125 -9.28 -6.51 -1.75
N ALA A 126 -8.65 -5.41 -1.30
CA ALA A 126 -7.86 -5.38 -0.07
C ALA A 126 -8.72 -5.66 1.18
N TRP A 127 -9.92 -5.10 1.26
CA TRP A 127 -10.86 -5.42 2.33
C TRP A 127 -11.32 -6.88 2.28
N LYS A 128 -11.59 -7.44 1.10
CA LYS A 128 -11.90 -8.86 0.97
C LYS A 128 -10.75 -9.72 1.51
N ILE A 129 -9.52 -9.46 1.08
CA ILE A 129 -8.32 -10.15 1.58
C ILE A 129 -8.22 -10.01 3.10
N ALA A 130 -8.41 -8.80 3.63
CA ALA A 130 -8.35 -8.54 5.06
C ALA A 130 -9.38 -9.34 5.86
N MET A 131 -10.62 -9.43 5.39
CA MET A 131 -11.70 -10.13 6.08
C MET A 131 -11.56 -11.65 6.03
N GLU A 132 -10.99 -12.20 4.95
CA GLU A 132 -10.73 -13.62 4.78
C GLU A 132 -9.44 -14.09 5.47
N ASN A 133 -8.59 -13.15 5.89
CA ASN A 133 -7.30 -13.46 6.49
C ASN A 133 -7.39 -13.53 8.03
N GLU A 134 -6.92 -14.62 8.62
CA GLU A 134 -6.89 -14.86 10.06
C GLU A 134 -5.68 -14.25 10.79
N ARG A 135 -4.89 -13.44 10.12
CA ARG A 135 -3.68 -12.77 10.65
C ARG A 135 -3.90 -11.26 10.74
N PRO A 136 -3.07 -10.54 11.49
CA PRO A 136 -3.08 -9.09 11.46
C PRO A 136 -2.94 -8.59 10.02
N THR A 137 -3.79 -7.65 9.63
CA THR A 137 -3.75 -7.06 8.29
C THR A 137 -3.68 -5.55 8.40
N ALA A 138 -2.71 -4.97 7.75
CA ALA A 138 -2.53 -3.53 7.59
C ALA A 138 -3.10 -3.08 6.25
N LEU A 139 -4.05 -2.14 6.28
CA LEU A 139 -4.61 -1.45 5.14
C LEU A 139 -4.07 -0.01 5.15
N ILE A 140 -3.21 0.33 4.20
CA ILE A 140 -2.60 1.65 4.06
C ILE A 140 -3.36 2.41 2.97
N LEU A 141 -4.09 3.46 3.36
CA LEU A 141 -5.02 4.16 2.50
C LEU A 141 -4.61 5.63 2.32
N SER A 142 -4.83 6.16 1.12
CA SER A 142 -4.54 7.56 0.81
C SER A 142 -5.46 8.55 1.53
N ARG A 143 -4.98 9.78 1.73
CA ARG A 143 -5.80 10.92 2.18
C ARG A 143 -6.58 11.55 1.02
N GLN A 144 -5.88 11.78 -0.07
CA GLN A 144 -6.44 12.43 -1.25
C GLN A 144 -7.36 11.49 -2.05
N ASN A 145 -8.23 12.08 -2.83
CA ASN A 145 -8.96 11.33 -3.84
C ASN A 145 -7.98 10.79 -4.90
N ILE A 146 -8.14 9.55 -5.26
CA ILE A 146 -7.33 8.86 -6.27
C ILE A 146 -8.19 8.48 -7.47
N LYS A 147 -7.59 8.49 -8.66
CA LYS A 147 -8.24 8.03 -9.89
C LYS A 147 -8.36 6.51 -9.89
N ASN A 148 -9.44 5.98 -10.41
CA ASN A 148 -9.47 4.56 -10.74
C ASN A 148 -8.52 4.27 -11.89
N LEU A 149 -7.81 3.15 -11.79
CA LEU A 149 -6.92 2.70 -12.84
C LEU A 149 -7.71 2.26 -14.07
N PRO A 150 -7.13 2.33 -15.27
CA PRO A 150 -7.76 1.78 -16.47
C PRO A 150 -7.95 0.26 -16.33
N ALA A 151 -8.86 -0.27 -17.15
CA ALA A 151 -9.13 -1.69 -17.22
C ALA A 151 -8.81 -2.21 -18.63
N ALA A 152 -7.76 -3.02 -18.76
CA ALA A 152 -7.37 -3.61 -20.04
C ALA A 152 -8.45 -4.56 -20.58
N SER A 153 -9.19 -5.24 -19.71
CA SER A 153 -10.31 -6.13 -20.05
C SER A 153 -11.68 -5.40 -20.14
N GLY A 154 -11.72 -4.11 -19.80
CA GLY A 154 -12.98 -3.35 -19.64
C GLY A 154 -13.70 -3.59 -18.30
N ASP A 155 -13.19 -4.47 -17.43
CA ASP A 155 -13.77 -4.78 -16.12
C ASP A 155 -12.73 -4.58 -15.01
N ARG A 156 -12.61 -3.36 -14.50
CA ARG A 156 -11.66 -3.01 -13.46
C ARG A 156 -11.92 -3.75 -12.15
N ALA A 157 -13.17 -4.04 -11.82
CA ALA A 157 -13.51 -4.77 -10.59
C ALA A 157 -12.94 -6.20 -10.62
N LYS A 158 -13.05 -6.87 -11.76
CA LYS A 158 -12.49 -8.21 -11.96
C LYS A 158 -10.95 -8.19 -11.94
N GLU A 159 -10.33 -7.21 -12.60
CA GLU A 159 -8.88 -7.08 -12.63
C GLU A 159 -8.30 -6.80 -11.23
N ALA A 160 -8.93 -5.92 -10.45
CA ALA A 160 -8.50 -5.58 -9.11
C ALA A 160 -8.50 -6.79 -8.14
N MET A 161 -9.34 -7.81 -8.38
CA MET A 161 -9.31 -9.04 -7.58
C MET A 161 -7.99 -9.80 -7.70
N GLN A 162 -7.16 -9.52 -8.71
CA GLN A 162 -5.81 -10.07 -8.80
C GLN A 162 -4.88 -9.56 -7.68
N ALA A 163 -5.25 -8.51 -6.96
CA ALA A 163 -4.56 -8.04 -5.75
C ALA A 163 -4.36 -9.16 -4.70
N VAL A 164 -5.19 -10.20 -4.72
CA VAL A 164 -5.00 -11.40 -3.88
C VAL A 164 -3.65 -12.08 -4.12
N LYS A 165 -3.05 -11.91 -5.29
CA LYS A 165 -1.72 -12.41 -5.63
C LYS A 165 -0.58 -11.47 -5.20
N GLY A 166 -0.91 -10.30 -4.65
CA GLY A 166 0.03 -9.33 -4.12
C GLY A 166 0.67 -8.38 -5.13
N ALA A 167 0.84 -8.79 -6.38
CA ALA A 167 1.18 -7.93 -7.51
C ALA A 167 0.56 -8.50 -8.79
N TYR A 168 0.19 -7.62 -9.72
CA TYR A 168 -0.37 -8.01 -11.01
C TYR A 168 -0.17 -6.92 -12.06
N ILE A 169 -0.29 -7.30 -13.31
CA ILE A 169 -0.12 -6.40 -14.47
C ILE A 169 -1.41 -5.58 -14.63
N VAL A 170 -1.29 -4.26 -14.60
CA VAL A 170 -2.38 -3.29 -14.87
C VAL A 170 -2.44 -2.95 -16.35
N GLU A 171 -1.28 -2.70 -16.95
CA GLU A 171 -1.13 -2.51 -18.39
C GLU A 171 0.03 -3.34 -18.91
N ASP A 172 -0.12 -3.85 -20.12
CA ASP A 172 0.92 -4.65 -20.79
C ASP A 172 1.16 -4.17 -22.23
N CYS A 173 2.25 -4.63 -22.82
CA CYS A 173 2.62 -4.41 -24.22
C CYS A 173 2.68 -5.73 -24.99
N ALA A 174 2.68 -5.65 -26.30
CA ALA A 174 2.93 -6.82 -27.15
C ALA A 174 4.39 -7.27 -27.06
N GLY A 175 4.62 -8.53 -26.73
CA GLY A 175 5.95 -9.14 -26.61
C GLY A 175 6.68 -8.79 -25.32
N THR A 176 7.99 -8.73 -25.35
CA THR A 176 8.82 -8.40 -24.20
C THR A 176 8.81 -6.88 -23.97
N PRO A 177 8.51 -6.39 -22.75
CA PRO A 177 8.62 -4.97 -22.46
C PRO A 177 10.09 -4.50 -22.46
N ASP A 178 10.32 -3.26 -22.88
CA ASP A 178 11.62 -2.60 -22.76
C ASP A 178 11.85 -2.14 -21.32
N VAL A 179 10.77 -1.84 -20.59
CA VAL A 179 10.79 -1.45 -19.18
C VAL A 179 9.52 -1.88 -18.45
N ILE A 180 9.65 -2.19 -17.16
CA ILE A 180 8.54 -2.46 -16.26
C ILE A 180 8.49 -1.36 -15.20
N LEU A 181 7.34 -0.69 -15.09
CA LEU A 181 7.06 0.31 -14.06
C LEU A 181 6.27 -0.35 -12.94
N LEU A 182 6.67 -0.18 -11.66
CA LEU A 182 5.97 -0.80 -10.53
C LEU A 182 5.82 0.16 -9.34
N ALA A 183 4.66 0.12 -8.72
CA ALA A 183 4.34 0.88 -7.52
C ALA A 183 3.23 0.21 -6.70
N SER A 184 3.00 0.72 -5.48
CA SER A 184 1.79 0.49 -4.68
C SER A 184 1.05 1.81 -4.48
N GLY A 185 -0.24 1.76 -4.10
CA GLY A 185 -1.01 2.95 -3.76
C GLY A 185 -1.19 3.93 -4.92
N SER A 186 -1.35 5.20 -4.61
CA SER A 186 -1.63 6.27 -5.58
C SER A 186 -0.53 6.47 -6.63
N GLU A 187 0.68 6.00 -6.40
CA GLU A 187 1.80 6.10 -7.33
C GLU A 187 1.60 5.28 -8.61
N VAL A 188 0.74 4.25 -8.59
CA VAL A 188 0.43 3.48 -9.80
C VAL A 188 -0.22 4.35 -10.87
N ALA A 189 -1.12 5.27 -10.50
CA ALA A 189 -1.71 6.22 -11.44
C ALA A 189 -0.66 7.17 -12.03
N THR A 190 0.31 7.62 -11.23
CA THR A 190 1.43 8.45 -11.70
C THR A 190 2.32 7.69 -12.70
N LEU A 191 2.52 6.39 -12.48
CA LEU A 191 3.25 5.53 -13.43
C LEU A 191 2.50 5.39 -14.75
N ILE A 192 1.18 5.28 -14.74
CA ILE A 192 0.36 5.20 -15.95
C ILE A 192 0.49 6.49 -16.76
N ASP A 193 0.39 7.66 -16.10
CA ASP A 193 0.58 8.96 -16.76
C ASP A 193 2.00 9.06 -17.42
N GLY A 194 3.02 8.48 -16.80
CA GLY A 194 4.38 8.39 -17.36
C GLY A 194 4.49 7.36 -18.50
N ALA A 195 3.82 6.21 -18.34
CA ALA A 195 3.79 5.14 -19.34
C ALA A 195 3.15 5.61 -20.65
N GLU A 196 2.12 6.44 -20.62
CA GLU A 196 1.50 7.03 -21.82
C GLU A 196 2.52 7.83 -22.64
N LYS A 197 3.37 8.63 -21.99
CA LYS A 197 4.43 9.40 -22.66
C LYS A 197 5.53 8.50 -23.24
N LEU A 198 5.95 7.47 -22.50
CA LEU A 198 6.94 6.51 -22.97
C LEU A 198 6.44 5.73 -24.19
N LYS A 199 5.17 5.31 -24.18
CA LYS A 199 4.51 4.62 -25.31
C LYS A 199 4.43 5.52 -26.54
N ALA A 200 4.17 6.82 -26.38
CA ALA A 200 4.17 7.79 -27.47
C ALA A 200 5.54 7.89 -28.17
N ASP A 201 6.64 7.64 -27.44
CA ASP A 201 8.02 7.52 -27.96
C ASP A 201 8.36 6.11 -28.48
N GLY A 202 7.40 5.20 -28.54
CA GLY A 202 7.61 3.84 -29.04
C GLY A 202 8.22 2.86 -28.06
N VAL A 203 8.37 3.23 -26.77
CA VAL A 203 8.87 2.33 -25.71
C VAL A 203 7.79 1.33 -25.32
N LYS A 204 8.13 0.06 -25.25
CA LYS A 204 7.23 -1.02 -24.78
C LYS A 204 7.21 -1.03 -23.26
N VAL A 205 6.11 -0.62 -22.67
CA VAL A 205 5.97 -0.45 -21.22
C VAL A 205 4.98 -1.46 -20.65
N ARG A 206 5.36 -2.09 -19.54
CA ARG A 206 4.45 -2.82 -18.65
C ARG A 206 4.30 -2.03 -17.36
N VAL A 207 3.07 -1.88 -16.86
CA VAL A 207 2.76 -1.28 -15.55
C VAL A 207 2.23 -2.35 -14.61
N VAL A 208 2.82 -2.43 -13.41
CA VAL A 208 2.49 -3.42 -12.38
C VAL A 208 2.05 -2.71 -11.11
N SER A 209 0.87 -3.07 -10.61
CA SER A 209 0.45 -2.70 -9.24
C SER A 209 0.95 -3.75 -8.27
N VAL A 210 1.53 -3.30 -7.15
CA VAL A 210 2.08 -4.14 -6.08
C VAL A 210 1.39 -3.80 -4.75
N PRO A 211 0.09 -4.06 -4.58
CA PRO A 211 -0.60 -3.76 -3.34
C PRO A 211 -0.03 -4.50 -2.12
N SER A 212 0.58 -5.68 -2.31
CA SER A 212 1.20 -6.46 -1.22
C SER A 212 2.43 -7.23 -1.68
N GLU A 213 3.62 -6.72 -1.34
CA GLU A 213 4.87 -7.42 -1.67
C GLU A 213 4.93 -8.83 -1.05
N GLY A 214 4.48 -8.98 0.19
CA GLY A 214 4.50 -10.25 0.88
C GLY A 214 3.67 -11.31 0.18
N LEU A 215 2.43 -11.02 -0.18
CA LEU A 215 1.57 -11.94 -0.92
C LEU A 215 2.15 -12.29 -2.30
N PHE A 216 2.80 -11.33 -2.97
CA PHE A 216 3.47 -11.59 -4.23
C PHE A 216 4.66 -12.54 -4.09
N ARG A 217 5.48 -12.36 -3.07
CA ARG A 217 6.63 -13.24 -2.80
C ARG A 217 6.23 -14.66 -2.38
N ASP A 218 4.99 -14.85 -1.93
CA ASP A 218 4.43 -16.17 -1.62
C ASP A 218 3.84 -16.89 -2.85
N GLN A 219 3.74 -16.20 -3.99
CA GLN A 219 3.33 -16.85 -5.25
C GLN A 219 4.42 -17.79 -5.79
N SER A 220 4.04 -18.66 -6.72
CA SER A 220 4.99 -19.51 -7.41
C SER A 220 6.04 -18.70 -8.17
N LYS A 221 7.22 -19.27 -8.38
CA LYS A 221 8.29 -18.58 -9.13
C LYS A 221 7.91 -18.29 -10.58
N GLU A 222 7.07 -19.15 -11.16
CA GLU A 222 6.51 -18.97 -12.51
C GLU A 222 5.63 -17.72 -12.54
N TYR A 223 4.73 -17.54 -11.56
CA TYR A 223 3.90 -16.34 -11.47
C TYR A 223 4.74 -15.09 -11.25
N GLN A 224 5.69 -15.13 -10.29
CA GLN A 224 6.56 -13.99 -10.04
C GLN A 224 7.30 -13.56 -11.31
N LYS A 225 7.85 -14.51 -12.07
CA LYS A 225 8.54 -14.26 -13.36
C LYS A 225 7.60 -13.79 -14.47
N SER A 226 6.35 -14.21 -14.48
CA SER A 226 5.37 -13.75 -15.47
C SER A 226 5.02 -12.26 -15.28
N VAL A 227 4.99 -11.79 -14.04
CA VAL A 227 4.72 -10.39 -13.69
C VAL A 227 5.99 -9.53 -13.80
N LEU A 228 7.08 -9.97 -13.15
CA LEU A 228 8.37 -9.29 -13.07
C LEU A 228 9.49 -10.20 -13.63
N PRO A 229 9.60 -10.35 -14.97
CA PRO A 229 10.64 -11.17 -15.58
C PRO A 229 12.04 -10.64 -15.26
N CYS A 230 13.02 -11.56 -15.19
CA CYS A 230 14.42 -11.21 -15.08
C CYS A 230 14.94 -10.63 -16.42
N GLY A 231 15.97 -9.78 -16.35
CA GLY A 231 16.60 -9.23 -17.55
C GLY A 231 15.83 -8.12 -18.26
N VAL A 232 14.71 -7.66 -17.67
CA VAL A 232 14.01 -6.45 -18.12
C VAL A 232 14.23 -5.37 -17.09
N PRO A 233 14.70 -4.17 -17.47
CA PRO A 233 14.86 -3.02 -16.59
C PRO A 233 13.56 -2.69 -15.85
N LYS A 234 13.67 -2.30 -14.57
CA LYS A 234 12.51 -2.00 -13.73
C LYS A 234 12.66 -0.63 -13.10
N PHE A 235 11.59 0.15 -13.14
CA PHE A 235 11.50 1.44 -12.47
C PHE A 235 10.42 1.38 -11.40
N GLY A 236 10.82 1.59 -10.14
CA GLY A 236 9.92 1.67 -9.00
C GLY A 236 9.59 3.10 -8.62
N LEU A 237 8.35 3.37 -8.23
CA LEU A 237 7.93 4.66 -7.67
C LEU A 237 7.28 4.46 -6.31
N THR A 238 7.78 5.15 -5.28
CA THR A 238 7.22 5.12 -3.93
C THR A 238 7.25 6.49 -3.29
N SER A 239 6.20 6.86 -2.57
CA SER A 239 6.15 8.12 -1.81
C SER A 239 6.92 8.08 -0.48
N GLY A 240 7.60 6.98 -0.20
CA GLY A 240 8.49 6.79 0.94
C GLY A 240 9.91 6.48 0.50
N LEU A 241 10.66 5.82 1.38
CA LEU A 241 12.06 5.45 1.11
C LEU A 241 12.19 4.50 -0.09
N PRO A 242 13.17 4.72 -1.00
CA PRO A 242 13.41 3.85 -2.15
C PRO A 242 13.61 2.37 -1.79
N VAL A 243 14.14 2.07 -0.61
CA VAL A 243 14.34 0.71 -0.11
C VAL A 243 13.04 -0.12 -0.08
N THR A 244 11.89 0.54 -0.01
CA THR A 244 10.55 -0.10 -0.02
C THR A 244 10.36 -1.02 -1.22
N LEU A 245 10.85 -0.64 -2.40
CA LEU A 245 10.71 -1.41 -3.64
C LEU A 245 12.02 -2.02 -4.16
N ALA A 246 13.16 -1.73 -3.51
CA ALA A 246 14.48 -2.16 -3.97
C ALA A 246 14.57 -3.68 -4.21
N GLY A 247 13.92 -4.47 -3.37
CA GLY A 247 13.89 -5.94 -3.51
C GLY A 247 13.06 -6.47 -4.70
N LEU A 248 12.26 -5.63 -5.36
CA LEU A 248 11.46 -5.98 -6.54
C LEU A 248 12.10 -5.51 -7.85
N VAL A 249 12.87 -4.43 -7.83
CA VAL A 249 13.55 -3.92 -9.02
C VAL A 249 14.89 -4.63 -9.28
N ALA A 250 15.51 -5.19 -8.25
CA ALA A 250 16.82 -5.85 -8.30
C ALA A 250 17.97 -4.90 -8.75
N CYS A 251 19.10 -5.46 -9.17
CA CYS A 251 20.31 -4.69 -9.55
C CYS A 251 20.19 -3.97 -10.89
N ASP A 252 19.24 -4.36 -11.75
CA ASP A 252 19.04 -3.78 -13.08
C ASP A 252 17.92 -2.72 -13.10
N GLY A 253 17.53 -2.20 -11.92
CA GLY A 253 16.44 -1.27 -11.80
C GLY A 253 16.73 -0.11 -10.87
N GLU A 254 15.90 0.92 -10.97
CA GLU A 254 15.96 2.13 -10.15
C GLU A 254 14.64 2.33 -9.39
N VAL A 255 14.72 2.95 -8.22
CA VAL A 255 13.55 3.34 -7.44
C VAL A 255 13.62 4.83 -7.17
N TYR A 256 12.60 5.55 -7.63
CA TYR A 256 12.38 6.93 -7.25
C TYR A 256 11.50 7.00 -6.02
N GLY A 257 11.93 7.74 -5.01
CA GLY A 257 11.24 7.90 -3.74
C GLY A 257 11.77 9.11 -2.97
N LEU A 258 11.35 9.27 -1.72
CA LEU A 258 11.82 10.31 -0.82
C LEU A 258 12.84 9.72 0.17
N ASP A 259 14.01 10.32 0.24
CA ASP A 259 15.08 9.99 1.20
C ASP A 259 15.23 11.05 2.31
N HIS A 260 14.28 11.97 2.40
CA HIS A 260 14.23 13.07 3.36
C HIS A 260 12.81 13.26 3.90
N PHE A 261 12.68 13.95 5.02
CA PHE A 261 11.39 14.35 5.55
C PHE A 261 10.66 15.31 4.59
N GLY A 262 9.33 15.30 4.65
CA GLY A 262 8.50 16.15 3.81
C GLY A 262 8.48 17.62 4.26
N TYR A 263 7.63 18.40 3.59
CA TYR A 263 7.42 19.83 3.87
C TYR A 263 5.93 20.11 4.06
N SER A 264 5.62 21.25 4.70
CA SER A 264 4.25 21.74 4.88
C SER A 264 3.84 22.57 3.66
N ALA A 265 2.98 22.01 2.81
CA ALA A 265 2.37 22.70 1.67
C ALA A 265 1.16 21.90 1.18
N PRO A 266 0.28 22.48 0.32
CA PRO A 266 -0.76 21.72 -0.34
C PRO A 266 -0.20 20.51 -1.12
N ALA A 267 -0.92 19.39 -1.12
CA ALA A 267 -0.46 18.15 -1.75
C ALA A 267 0.00 18.33 -3.20
N SER A 268 -0.72 19.13 -4.00
CA SER A 268 -0.37 19.41 -5.40
C SER A 268 0.94 20.19 -5.57
N VAL A 269 1.30 21.00 -4.58
CA VAL A 269 2.59 21.72 -4.56
C VAL A 269 3.70 20.72 -4.24
N LEU A 270 3.48 19.84 -3.26
CA LEU A 270 4.44 18.81 -2.88
C LEU A 270 4.65 17.78 -4.00
N ASP A 271 3.59 17.38 -4.73
CA ASP A 271 3.73 16.52 -5.92
C ASP A 271 4.69 17.13 -6.94
N LYS A 272 4.60 18.43 -7.18
CA LYS A 272 5.47 19.15 -8.09
C LYS A 272 6.89 19.28 -7.55
N GLU A 273 7.03 19.69 -6.30
CA GLU A 273 8.33 19.90 -5.64
C GLU A 273 9.13 18.59 -5.56
N PHE A 274 8.47 17.50 -5.19
CA PHE A 274 9.09 16.19 -5.07
C PHE A 274 9.09 15.39 -6.37
N GLY A 275 8.63 15.96 -7.49
CA GLY A 275 8.69 15.30 -8.78
C GLY A 275 7.76 14.10 -8.96
N PHE A 276 6.66 14.00 -8.21
CA PHE A 276 5.67 12.92 -8.35
C PHE A 276 4.69 13.22 -9.50
N SER A 277 5.20 13.18 -10.71
CA SER A 277 4.45 13.46 -11.95
C SER A 277 4.81 12.46 -13.05
N GLY A 278 3.88 12.24 -13.97
CA GLY A 278 4.13 11.41 -15.17
C GLY A 278 5.28 11.94 -16.04
N GLU A 279 5.52 13.26 -16.05
CA GLU A 279 6.66 13.88 -16.74
C GLU A 279 7.98 13.44 -16.11
N ASN A 280 8.10 13.49 -14.80
CA ASN A 280 9.32 13.06 -14.12
C ASN A 280 9.55 11.57 -14.28
N VAL A 281 8.49 10.73 -14.17
CA VAL A 281 8.59 9.29 -14.46
C VAL A 281 9.16 9.05 -15.86
N TYR A 282 8.63 9.74 -16.88
CA TYR A 282 9.13 9.67 -18.25
C TYR A 282 10.62 10.02 -18.31
N ASN A 283 11.03 11.15 -17.72
CA ASN A 283 12.42 11.61 -17.76
C ASN A 283 13.39 10.64 -17.07
N GLN A 284 13.03 10.13 -15.88
CA GLN A 284 13.84 9.16 -15.14
C GLN A 284 14.01 7.85 -15.93
N VAL A 285 12.92 7.31 -16.46
CA VAL A 285 12.95 6.07 -17.23
C VAL A 285 13.76 6.26 -18.52
N LYS A 286 13.62 7.39 -19.23
CA LYS A 286 14.43 7.69 -20.43
C LYS A 286 15.92 7.82 -20.11
N ALA A 287 16.27 8.29 -18.91
CA ALA A 287 17.66 8.33 -18.46
C ALA A 287 18.21 6.93 -18.15
N MET A 288 17.40 6.10 -17.46
CA MET A 288 17.75 4.71 -17.12
C MET A 288 17.94 3.81 -18.35
N LEU A 289 17.21 4.05 -19.45
CA LEU A 289 17.26 3.24 -20.67
C LEU A 289 18.38 3.64 -21.66
N LYS A 290 19.14 4.69 -21.39
CA LYS A 290 20.32 5.11 -22.18
C LYS A 290 21.55 4.31 -21.81
#